data_be0ac4d9ad101040c0cd9a540bc90323
#
_entry.id   be0ac4d9ad101040c0cd9a540bc90323
#
_cell.length_a   1.000
_cell.length_b   1.000
_cell.length_c   1.000
_cell.angle_alpha   90.00
_cell.angle_beta   90.00
_cell.angle_gamma   90.00
#
_symmetry.space_group_name_H-M   'P 1'
#
loop_
_entity.id
_entity.type
_entity.pdbx_description
1 polymer ?
#
loop_
_entity_poly.entity_id
_entity_poly.type
_entity_poly.pdbx_seq_one_letter_code
_entity_poly.pdbx_strand_id
1 'polypeptide(L)'
;MTSPQDRPEVSARRQFLRTFLHDLATPLSAVSLHLEGANRRLQRGDDPGESLEIARTELARAFDLFEQGRELLLAQPSTKETFLFDDWVERAAHGLGADDVRIEGSTGGKVAGDRSKLDEALSALLVNAVESKEIVSMVLEKRDGRLQVHIENRGLLPTDDPERLFAPRSSGPGKNWGMGLARARLFAADAGGVVRLAQYGDRVVATLELPEERG
;
A
#
# COMPACT_ATOMS: atom_id res chain seq x y z
N MET A 1 7.61 -8.26 -27.76
CA MET A 1 8.31 -7.11 -27.14
C MET A 1 7.25 -6.26 -26.48
N THR A 2 7.16 -6.26 -25.15
CA THR A 2 6.22 -5.43 -24.40
C THR A 2 6.66 -3.97 -24.52
N SER A 3 5.71 -3.08 -24.81
CA SER A 3 5.96 -1.64 -24.87
C SER A 3 6.58 -1.15 -23.55
N PRO A 4 7.50 -0.18 -23.54
CA PRO A 4 8.02 0.41 -22.30
C PRO A 4 6.90 0.94 -21.38
N GLN A 5 5.72 1.22 -21.92
CA GLN A 5 4.55 1.71 -21.19
C GLN A 5 3.78 0.59 -20.46
N ASP A 6 4.00 -0.68 -20.84
CA ASP A 6 3.30 -1.85 -20.28
C ASP A 6 4.09 -2.53 -19.14
N ARG A 7 5.21 -1.94 -18.72
CA ARG A 7 5.99 -2.48 -17.60
C ARG A 7 5.23 -2.26 -16.31
N PRO A 8 5.10 -3.29 -15.45
CA PRO A 8 4.34 -3.22 -14.18
C PRO A 8 4.74 -2.03 -13.32
N GLU A 9 6.04 -1.75 -13.23
CA GLU A 9 6.62 -0.62 -12.49
C GLU A 9 6.12 0.75 -12.98
N VAL A 10 6.06 0.94 -14.31
CA VAL A 10 5.60 2.21 -14.92
C VAL A 10 4.11 2.39 -14.72
N SER A 11 3.34 1.29 -14.86
CA SER A 11 1.90 1.29 -14.66
C SER A 11 1.54 1.59 -13.20
N ALA A 12 2.18 0.91 -12.25
CA ALA A 12 1.94 1.09 -10.82
C ALA A 12 2.28 2.52 -10.36
N ARG A 13 3.42 3.08 -10.79
CA ARG A 13 3.82 4.45 -10.45
C ARG A 13 2.87 5.49 -11.05
N ARG A 14 2.42 5.29 -12.30
CA ARG A 14 1.47 6.20 -12.94
C ARG A 14 0.11 6.17 -12.25
N GLN A 15 -0.38 4.99 -11.88
CA GLN A 15 -1.62 4.83 -11.15
C GLN A 15 -1.53 5.47 -9.77
N PHE A 16 -0.43 5.21 -9.04
CA PHE A 16 -0.17 5.85 -7.75
C PHE A 16 -0.19 7.37 -7.87
N LEU A 17 0.59 7.96 -8.80
CA LEU A 17 0.64 9.41 -9.00
C LEU A 17 -0.73 10.01 -9.27
N ARG A 18 -1.51 9.38 -10.15
CA ARG A 18 -2.86 9.87 -10.47
C ARG A 18 -3.75 9.94 -9.25
N THR A 19 -3.76 8.87 -8.45
CA THR A 19 -4.60 8.79 -7.26
C THR A 19 -4.07 9.71 -6.16
N PHE A 20 -2.76 9.74 -5.96
CA PHE A 20 -2.10 10.61 -4.99
C PHE A 20 -2.39 12.10 -5.24
N LEU A 21 -2.28 12.55 -6.49
CA LEU A 21 -2.59 13.95 -6.84
C LEU A 21 -4.08 14.28 -6.63
N HIS A 22 -4.97 13.34 -6.93
CA HIS A 22 -6.40 13.49 -6.65
C HIS A 22 -6.68 13.61 -5.14
N ASP A 23 -6.08 12.73 -4.35
CA ASP A 23 -6.31 12.70 -2.90
C ASP A 23 -5.67 13.89 -2.19
N LEU A 24 -4.55 14.42 -2.71
CA LEU A 24 -3.94 15.66 -2.23
C LEU A 24 -4.79 16.90 -2.57
N ALA A 25 -5.46 16.90 -3.72
CA ALA A 25 -6.32 18.01 -4.12
C ALA A 25 -7.55 18.18 -3.20
N THR A 26 -8.03 17.10 -2.59
CA THR A 26 -9.21 17.12 -1.71
C THR A 26 -9.01 18.00 -0.48
N PRO A 27 -8.01 17.78 0.41
CA PRO A 27 -7.79 18.64 1.56
C PRO A 27 -7.39 20.07 1.16
N LEU A 28 -6.63 20.25 0.06
CA LEU A 28 -6.31 21.60 -0.42
C LEU A 28 -7.55 22.39 -0.87
N SER A 29 -8.52 21.73 -1.51
CA SER A 29 -9.80 22.35 -1.87
C SER A 29 -10.60 22.71 -0.62
N ALA A 30 -10.59 21.85 0.42
CA ALA A 30 -11.22 22.15 1.70
C ALA A 30 -10.57 23.36 2.38
N VAL A 31 -9.23 23.46 2.38
CA VAL A 31 -8.50 24.64 2.88
C VAL A 31 -9.01 25.92 2.20
N SER A 32 -9.06 25.93 0.86
CA SER A 32 -9.53 27.10 0.10
C SER A 32 -10.97 27.50 0.47
N LEU A 33 -11.87 26.50 0.57
CA LEU A 33 -13.26 26.72 0.92
C LEU A 33 -13.42 27.33 2.32
N HIS A 34 -12.68 26.80 3.31
CA HIS A 34 -12.73 27.27 4.70
C HIS A 34 -12.10 28.65 4.87
N LEU A 35 -11.03 28.96 4.13
CA LEU A 35 -10.45 30.32 4.11
C LEU A 35 -11.41 31.34 3.50
N GLU A 36 -12.12 31.00 2.42
CA GLU A 36 -13.16 31.85 1.88
C GLU A 36 -14.32 32.06 2.87
N GLY A 37 -14.71 30.99 3.58
CA GLY A 37 -15.70 31.04 4.65
C GLY A 37 -15.30 31.99 5.78
N ALA A 38 -14.03 31.85 6.24
CA ALA A 38 -13.47 32.74 7.26
C ALA A 38 -13.48 34.22 6.83
N ASN A 39 -13.06 34.48 5.59
CA ASN A 39 -13.08 35.85 5.04
C ASN A 39 -14.49 36.45 5.00
N ARG A 40 -15.50 35.67 4.57
CA ARG A 40 -16.91 36.12 4.57
C ARG A 40 -17.43 36.39 5.98
N ARG A 41 -17.06 35.60 7.00
CA ARG A 41 -17.41 35.82 8.41
C ARG A 41 -16.79 37.13 8.93
N LEU A 42 -15.50 37.35 8.66
CA LEU A 42 -14.81 38.58 9.00
C LEU A 42 -15.51 39.84 8.42
N GLN A 43 -15.90 39.77 7.15
CA GLN A 43 -16.63 40.90 6.50
C GLN A 43 -18.00 41.21 7.14
N ARG A 44 -18.61 40.24 7.82
CA ARG A 44 -19.86 40.37 8.54
C ARG A 44 -19.70 40.75 10.01
N GLY A 45 -18.47 40.78 10.52
CA GLY A 45 -18.15 40.96 11.92
C GLY A 45 -18.33 39.70 12.78
N ASP A 46 -18.47 38.52 12.14
CA ASP A 46 -18.62 37.25 12.81
C ASP A 46 -17.24 36.64 13.12
N ASP A 47 -17.16 35.71 14.10
CA ASP A 47 -15.94 35.00 14.44
C ASP A 47 -15.56 34.00 13.35
N PRO A 48 -14.34 34.09 12.74
CA PRO A 48 -13.83 33.14 11.74
C PRO A 48 -13.16 31.93 12.35
N GLY A 49 -13.03 31.83 13.68
CA GLY A 49 -12.15 30.87 14.38
C GLY A 49 -12.34 29.42 13.97
N GLU A 50 -13.59 28.95 13.93
CA GLU A 50 -13.93 27.59 13.51
C GLU A 50 -13.45 27.27 12.07
N SER A 51 -13.70 28.20 11.13
CA SER A 51 -13.29 28.01 9.73
C SER A 51 -11.77 27.96 9.58
N LEU A 52 -11.05 28.78 10.33
CA LEU A 52 -9.58 28.80 10.34
C LEU A 52 -8.99 27.51 10.93
N GLU A 53 -9.60 26.98 12.00
CA GLU A 53 -9.13 25.74 12.63
C GLU A 53 -9.34 24.53 11.70
N ILE A 54 -10.46 24.45 10.98
CA ILE A 54 -10.68 23.42 9.98
C ILE A 54 -9.66 23.57 8.84
N ALA A 55 -9.45 24.77 8.33
CA ALA A 55 -8.45 25.01 7.29
C ALA A 55 -7.04 24.58 7.72
N ARG A 56 -6.65 24.86 8.97
CA ARG A 56 -5.36 24.44 9.54
C ARG A 56 -5.24 22.93 9.61
N THR A 57 -6.30 22.24 10.03
CA THR A 57 -6.34 20.77 10.12
C THR A 57 -6.20 20.11 8.75
N GLU A 58 -6.94 20.62 7.76
CA GLU A 58 -6.88 20.09 6.39
C GLU A 58 -5.53 20.38 5.72
N LEU A 59 -4.91 21.54 6.03
CA LEU A 59 -3.57 21.85 5.56
C LEU A 59 -2.50 20.89 6.14
N ALA A 60 -2.57 20.61 7.44
CA ALA A 60 -1.68 19.65 8.09
C ALA A 60 -1.83 18.27 7.43
N ARG A 61 -3.07 17.83 7.17
CA ARG A 61 -3.37 16.60 6.47
C ARG A 61 -2.76 16.55 5.06
N ALA A 62 -2.85 17.66 4.30
CA ALA A 62 -2.26 17.75 2.98
C ALA A 62 -0.73 17.62 3.03
N PHE A 63 -0.09 18.24 4.03
CA PHE A 63 1.36 18.14 4.22
C PHE A 63 1.79 16.72 4.57
N ASP A 64 1.11 16.04 5.48
CA ASP A 64 1.43 14.65 5.85
C ASP A 64 1.30 13.72 4.65
N LEU A 65 0.24 13.88 3.86
CA LEU A 65 0.06 13.11 2.63
C LEU A 65 1.17 13.39 1.62
N PHE A 66 1.56 14.67 1.45
CA PHE A 66 2.63 15.08 0.56
C PHE A 66 3.99 14.46 0.94
N GLU A 67 4.38 14.52 2.22
CA GLU A 67 5.65 13.95 2.68
C GLU A 67 5.71 12.44 2.46
N GLN A 68 4.64 11.71 2.77
CA GLN A 68 4.58 10.27 2.53
C GLN A 68 4.68 9.92 1.04
N GLY A 69 3.97 10.65 0.18
CA GLY A 69 4.06 10.46 -1.27
C GLY A 69 5.44 10.79 -1.82
N ARG A 70 6.07 11.85 -1.29
CA ARG A 70 7.42 12.26 -1.65
C ARG A 70 8.45 11.16 -1.34
N GLU A 71 8.40 10.57 -0.15
CA GLU A 71 9.28 9.46 0.23
C GLU A 71 9.18 8.28 -0.74
N LEU A 72 7.95 7.91 -1.13
CA LEU A 72 7.72 6.81 -2.06
C LEU A 72 8.22 7.09 -3.47
N LEU A 73 8.04 8.32 -3.94
CA LEU A 73 8.41 8.71 -5.31
C LEU A 73 9.90 8.98 -5.48
N LEU A 74 10.56 9.48 -4.43
CA LEU A 74 11.99 9.81 -4.42
C LEU A 74 12.85 8.69 -3.82
N ALA A 75 12.27 7.54 -3.51
CA ALA A 75 13.02 6.40 -3.01
C ALA A 75 14.21 6.09 -3.91
N GLN A 76 15.41 6.11 -3.32
CA GLN A 76 16.70 5.94 -4.00
C GLN A 76 16.74 4.62 -4.79
N PRO A 77 17.56 4.56 -5.86
CA PRO A 77 17.87 3.29 -6.52
C PRO A 77 18.43 2.32 -5.48
N SER A 78 17.80 1.20 -5.35
CA SER A 78 18.06 0.23 -4.31
C SER A 78 19.05 -0.82 -4.77
N THR A 79 19.82 -1.36 -3.84
CA THR A 79 20.70 -2.51 -4.09
C THR A 79 19.82 -3.74 -4.28
N LYS A 80 19.87 -4.34 -5.47
CA LYS A 80 19.18 -5.60 -5.72
C LYS A 80 19.96 -6.74 -5.07
N GLU A 81 19.29 -7.53 -4.27
CA GLU A 81 19.80 -8.75 -3.67
C GLU A 81 19.02 -9.94 -4.22
N THR A 82 19.68 -11.09 -4.29
CA THR A 82 19.02 -12.36 -4.62
C THR A 82 18.90 -13.21 -3.36
N PHE A 83 17.71 -13.68 -3.05
CA PHE A 83 17.44 -14.47 -1.84
C PHE A 83 16.36 -15.53 -2.08
N LEU A 84 16.30 -16.54 -1.19
CA LEU A 84 15.28 -17.57 -1.22
C LEU A 84 13.93 -16.99 -0.83
N PHE A 85 12.92 -17.22 -1.67
CA PHE A 85 11.58 -16.68 -1.49
C PHE A 85 10.91 -17.24 -0.24
N ASP A 86 10.98 -18.57 -0.06
CA ASP A 86 10.33 -19.25 1.05
C ASP A 86 10.90 -18.81 2.41
N ASP A 87 12.23 -18.79 2.56
CA ASP A 87 12.92 -18.33 3.78
C ASP A 87 12.59 -16.84 4.09
N TRP A 88 12.41 -16.05 3.06
CA TRP A 88 12.07 -14.65 3.20
C TRP A 88 10.64 -14.48 3.76
N VAL A 89 9.68 -15.20 3.19
CA VAL A 89 8.27 -15.17 3.63
C VAL A 89 8.14 -15.69 5.06
N GLU A 90 8.78 -16.80 5.39
CA GLU A 90 8.79 -17.38 6.73
C GLU A 90 9.33 -16.40 7.79
N ARG A 91 10.44 -15.72 7.49
CA ARG A 91 11.01 -14.71 8.40
C ARG A 91 10.08 -13.52 8.62
N ALA A 92 9.42 -13.04 7.55
CA ALA A 92 8.48 -11.93 7.65
C ALA A 92 7.27 -12.30 8.52
N ALA A 93 6.74 -13.51 8.40
CA ALA A 93 5.65 -14.01 9.21
C ALA A 93 6.03 -14.08 10.70
N HIS A 94 7.20 -14.65 11.03
CA HIS A 94 7.70 -14.74 12.41
C HIS A 94 7.98 -13.37 13.04
N GLY A 95 8.46 -12.40 12.25
CA GLY A 95 8.78 -11.05 12.73
C GLY A 95 7.58 -10.24 13.22
N LEU A 96 6.37 -10.64 12.85
CA LEU A 96 5.12 -9.99 13.29
C LEU A 96 4.54 -10.61 14.58
N GLY A 97 5.23 -11.58 15.20
CA GLY A 97 4.75 -12.29 16.39
C GLY A 97 3.45 -13.06 16.15
N ALA A 98 3.20 -13.39 14.89
CA ALA A 98 2.03 -14.15 14.48
C ALA A 98 2.32 -15.66 14.63
N ASP A 99 2.38 -16.13 15.87
CA ASP A 99 2.53 -17.56 16.18
C ASP A 99 1.41 -18.43 15.58
N ASP A 100 0.32 -17.79 15.16
CA ASP A 100 -0.87 -18.42 14.59
C ASP A 100 -0.91 -18.42 13.06
N VAL A 101 0.13 -17.94 12.36
CA VAL A 101 0.17 -17.97 10.89
C VAL A 101 0.55 -19.36 10.41
N ARG A 102 -0.35 -20.01 9.70
CA ARG A 102 -0.09 -21.29 9.03
C ARG A 102 0.53 -21.02 7.65
N ILE A 103 1.73 -21.56 7.41
CA ILE A 103 2.39 -21.49 6.10
C ILE A 103 2.33 -22.87 5.45
N GLU A 104 1.82 -22.95 4.23
CA GLU A 104 1.68 -24.17 3.44
C GLU A 104 2.35 -24.01 2.08
N GLY A 105 2.87 -25.11 1.54
CA GLY A 105 3.56 -25.14 0.25
C GLY A 105 5.02 -24.72 0.33
N SER A 106 5.68 -24.74 -0.81
CA SER A 106 7.08 -24.32 -1.01
C SER A 106 7.32 -24.04 -2.49
N THR A 107 8.10 -23.04 -2.79
CA THR A 107 8.45 -22.68 -4.17
C THR A 107 9.85 -23.16 -4.56
N GLY A 108 10.77 -23.24 -3.59
CA GLY A 108 12.21 -23.53 -3.80
C GLY A 108 12.91 -22.50 -4.69
N GLY A 109 12.23 -21.40 -5.01
CA GLY A 109 12.70 -20.39 -5.94
C GLY A 109 13.45 -19.24 -5.28
N LYS A 110 14.16 -18.46 -6.10
CA LYS A 110 14.85 -17.24 -5.69
C LYS A 110 14.17 -16.03 -6.32
N VAL A 111 14.20 -14.90 -5.63
CA VAL A 111 13.78 -13.59 -6.14
C VAL A 111 14.94 -12.61 -6.08
N ALA A 112 14.93 -11.63 -6.98
CA ALA A 112 15.86 -10.52 -6.97
C ALA A 112 15.12 -9.21 -6.77
N GLY A 113 15.55 -8.40 -5.80
CA GLY A 113 14.94 -7.11 -5.51
C GLY A 113 15.62 -6.39 -4.37
N ASP A 114 15.13 -5.19 -4.08
CA ASP A 114 15.45 -4.48 -2.84
C ASP A 114 14.73 -5.17 -1.69
N ARG A 115 15.51 -5.86 -0.88
CA ARG A 115 14.97 -6.65 0.22
C ARG A 115 14.19 -5.79 1.22
N SER A 116 14.71 -4.62 1.57
CA SER A 116 14.05 -3.72 2.53
C SER A 116 12.67 -3.28 2.03
N LYS A 117 12.56 -2.92 0.74
CA LYS A 117 11.28 -2.56 0.13
C LYS A 117 10.31 -3.74 0.05
N LEU A 118 10.82 -4.93 -0.26
CA LEU A 118 10.00 -6.13 -0.29
C LEU A 118 9.57 -6.57 1.11
N ASP A 119 10.41 -6.38 2.14
CA ASP A 119 10.04 -6.57 3.55
C ASP A 119 8.88 -5.64 3.95
N GLU A 120 8.95 -4.35 3.57
CA GLU A 120 7.86 -3.41 3.80
C GLU A 120 6.58 -3.81 3.04
N ALA A 121 6.71 -4.28 1.79
CA ALA A 121 5.57 -4.71 0.99
C ALA A 121 4.85 -5.90 1.63
N LEU A 122 5.60 -6.93 2.01
CA LEU A 122 5.04 -8.14 2.63
C LEU A 122 4.47 -7.83 4.02
N SER A 123 5.20 -7.03 4.82
CA SER A 123 4.74 -6.58 6.15
C SER A 123 3.42 -5.82 6.06
N ALA A 124 3.25 -4.94 5.07
CA ALA A 124 2.00 -4.20 4.90
C ALA A 124 0.81 -5.13 4.60
N LEU A 125 1.02 -6.19 3.82
CA LEU A 125 -0.02 -7.18 3.53
C LEU A 125 -0.36 -8.02 4.74
N LEU A 126 0.65 -8.45 5.50
CA LEU A 126 0.49 -9.25 6.72
C LEU A 126 -0.21 -8.45 7.83
N VAL A 127 0.19 -7.19 8.06
CA VAL A 127 -0.46 -6.32 9.05
C VAL A 127 -1.94 -6.16 8.74
N ASN A 128 -2.31 -5.93 7.47
CA ASN A 128 -3.72 -5.83 7.07
C ASN A 128 -4.49 -7.13 7.34
N ALA A 129 -3.86 -8.29 7.16
CA ALA A 129 -4.49 -9.58 7.43
C ALA A 129 -4.65 -9.83 8.93
N VAL A 130 -3.62 -9.55 9.74
CA VAL A 130 -3.63 -9.75 11.21
C VAL A 130 -4.58 -8.79 11.91
N GLU A 131 -4.76 -7.55 11.42
CA GLU A 131 -5.73 -6.60 11.98
C GLU A 131 -7.18 -7.13 11.95
N SER A 132 -7.48 -8.14 11.12
CA SER A 132 -8.78 -8.82 11.12
C SER A 132 -9.05 -9.66 12.39
N LYS A 133 -8.03 -9.91 13.22
CA LYS A 133 -8.04 -10.75 14.43
C LYS A 133 -8.50 -12.21 14.21
N GLU A 134 -8.38 -12.68 12.99
CA GLU A 134 -8.72 -14.04 12.57
C GLU A 134 -7.42 -14.81 12.20
N ILE A 135 -7.53 -16.14 12.11
CA ILE A 135 -6.40 -16.98 11.70
C ILE A 135 -5.96 -16.57 10.28
N VAL A 136 -4.69 -16.24 10.15
CA VAL A 136 -4.07 -15.94 8.86
C VAL A 136 -3.40 -17.21 8.33
N SER A 137 -3.72 -17.58 7.09
CA SER A 137 -2.99 -18.63 6.38
C SER A 137 -2.21 -18.05 5.21
N MET A 138 -1.06 -18.62 4.94
CA MET A 138 -0.20 -18.27 3.82
C MET A 138 0.04 -19.51 2.98
N VAL A 139 -0.14 -19.40 1.67
CA VAL A 139 0.13 -20.48 0.71
C VAL A 139 1.21 -20.01 -0.25
N LEU A 140 2.29 -20.79 -0.33
CA LEU A 140 3.40 -20.56 -1.25
C LEU A 140 3.23 -21.42 -2.49
N GLU A 141 3.26 -20.79 -3.66
CA GLU A 141 3.18 -21.51 -4.93
C GLU A 141 4.16 -20.94 -5.97
N LYS A 142 4.57 -21.83 -6.88
CA LYS A 142 5.32 -21.47 -8.07
C LYS A 142 4.50 -21.78 -9.30
N ARG A 143 4.27 -20.75 -10.12
CA ARG A 143 3.49 -20.87 -11.35
C ARG A 143 4.11 -20.02 -12.45
N ASP A 144 4.34 -20.64 -13.63
CA ASP A 144 4.78 -19.94 -14.86
C ASP A 144 6.05 -19.08 -14.67
N GLY A 145 7.00 -19.54 -13.85
CA GLY A 145 8.25 -18.81 -13.54
C GLY A 145 8.03 -17.61 -12.62
N ARG A 146 6.93 -17.61 -11.86
CA ARG A 146 6.62 -16.64 -10.83
C ARG A 146 6.42 -17.32 -9.49
N LEU A 147 6.89 -16.68 -8.44
CA LEU A 147 6.73 -17.13 -7.06
C LEU A 147 5.64 -16.30 -6.42
N GLN A 148 4.69 -16.96 -5.77
CA GLN A 148 3.51 -16.33 -5.20
C GLN A 148 3.39 -16.67 -3.73
N VAL A 149 2.98 -15.69 -2.93
CA VAL A 149 2.45 -15.90 -1.58
C VAL A 149 1.02 -15.38 -1.55
N HIS A 150 0.10 -16.25 -1.17
CA HIS A 150 -1.30 -15.92 -0.92
C HIS A 150 -1.49 -15.81 0.57
N ILE A 151 -1.88 -14.63 1.05
CA ILE A 151 -2.16 -14.34 2.45
C ILE A 151 -3.67 -14.27 2.59
N GLU A 152 -4.25 -15.20 3.31
CA GLU A 152 -5.69 -15.34 3.48
C GLU A 152 -6.10 -15.04 4.92
N ASN A 153 -7.12 -14.22 5.08
CA ASN A 153 -7.78 -13.97 6.35
C ASN A 153 -9.31 -13.91 6.15
N ARG A 154 -10.06 -14.16 7.23
CA ARG A 154 -11.48 -13.89 7.21
C ARG A 154 -11.75 -12.41 7.32
N GLY A 155 -12.76 -11.94 6.58
CA GLY A 155 -13.16 -10.56 6.57
C GLY A 155 -13.87 -10.16 5.28
N LEU A 156 -14.22 -8.88 5.22
CA LEU A 156 -14.83 -8.28 4.04
C LEU A 156 -14.00 -7.09 3.60
N LEU A 157 -13.77 -6.98 2.30
CA LEU A 157 -13.21 -5.75 1.75
C LEU A 157 -14.24 -4.61 1.91
N PRO A 158 -13.79 -3.41 2.28
CA PRO A 158 -14.70 -2.26 2.49
C PRO A 158 -15.24 -1.68 1.17
N THR A 159 -14.99 -2.34 0.04
CA THR A 159 -15.40 -1.91 -1.30
C THR A 159 -15.50 -3.09 -2.25
N ASP A 160 -16.43 -3.01 -3.20
CA ASP A 160 -16.58 -3.97 -4.29
C ASP A 160 -15.48 -3.85 -5.37
N ASP A 161 -14.71 -2.76 -5.34
CA ASP A 161 -13.58 -2.53 -6.23
C ASP A 161 -12.26 -2.57 -5.44
N PRO A 162 -11.58 -3.73 -5.37
CA PRO A 162 -10.32 -3.88 -4.64
C PRO A 162 -9.20 -2.96 -5.11
N GLU A 163 -9.25 -2.49 -6.37
CA GLU A 163 -8.25 -1.57 -6.92
C GLU A 163 -8.21 -0.23 -6.17
N ARG A 164 -9.35 0.20 -5.63
CA ARG A 164 -9.43 1.42 -4.81
C ARG A 164 -8.68 1.32 -3.49
N LEU A 165 -8.39 0.12 -3.00
CA LEU A 165 -7.67 -0.07 -1.75
C LEU A 165 -6.18 0.22 -1.87
N PHE A 166 -5.65 0.21 -3.09
CA PHE A 166 -4.27 0.61 -3.37
C PHE A 166 -4.09 2.12 -3.57
N ALA A 167 -5.18 2.88 -3.48
CA ALA A 167 -5.10 4.33 -3.49
C ALA A 167 -4.56 4.83 -2.13
N PRO A 168 -3.70 5.86 -2.12
CA PRO A 168 -3.34 6.54 -0.88
C PRO A 168 -4.61 7.04 -0.21
N ARG A 169 -4.94 6.51 0.96
CA ARG A 169 -6.11 6.96 1.71
C ARG A 169 -5.67 7.73 2.94
N SER A 170 -6.14 8.93 3.08
CA SER A 170 -6.14 9.63 4.36
C SER A 170 -7.24 9.03 5.25
N SER A 171 -7.00 7.87 5.82
CA SER A 171 -7.90 7.32 6.83
C SER A 171 -7.54 7.90 8.18
N GLY A 172 -8.34 8.84 8.70
CA GLY A 172 -8.40 9.28 10.09
C GLY A 172 -7.09 9.45 10.91
N PRO A 173 -7.13 9.95 12.13
CA PRO A 173 -5.95 10.12 12.98
C PRO A 173 -5.44 8.75 13.47
N GLY A 174 -4.52 8.14 12.75
CA GLY A 174 -3.84 6.89 13.07
C GLY A 174 -2.51 6.79 12.33
N LYS A 175 -1.54 6.07 12.90
CA LYS A 175 -0.15 6.04 12.43
C LYS A 175 0.07 5.44 11.02
N ASN A 176 -0.95 4.84 10.40
CA ASN A 176 -0.84 4.21 9.09
C ASN A 176 -1.89 4.80 8.14
N TRP A 177 -1.61 5.94 7.55
CA TRP A 177 -2.43 6.74 6.64
C TRP A 177 -2.98 6.04 5.39
N GLY A 178 -3.27 4.73 5.44
CA GLY A 178 -3.78 3.98 4.29
C GLY A 178 -2.78 3.84 3.14
N MET A 179 -1.49 4.08 3.38
CA MET A 179 -0.43 3.98 2.37
C MET A 179 0.18 2.59 2.25
N GLY A 180 -0.11 1.68 3.18
CA GLY A 180 0.53 0.36 3.23
C GLY A 180 0.34 -0.45 1.94
N LEU A 181 -0.90 -0.57 1.46
CA LEU A 181 -1.18 -1.28 0.21
C LEU A 181 -0.61 -0.57 -1.02
N ALA A 182 -0.62 0.76 -1.05
CA ALA A 182 0.00 1.53 -2.13
C ALA A 182 1.52 1.29 -2.17
N ARG A 183 2.20 1.29 -1.01
CA ARG A 183 3.61 0.92 -0.86
C ARG A 183 3.87 -0.50 -1.33
N ALA A 184 3.10 -1.46 -0.86
CA ALA A 184 3.23 -2.87 -1.23
C ALA A 184 3.19 -3.04 -2.76
N ARG A 185 2.23 -2.38 -3.43
CA ARG A 185 2.11 -2.42 -4.89
C ARG A 185 3.31 -1.80 -5.60
N LEU A 186 3.78 -0.63 -5.15
CA LEU A 186 4.92 0.05 -5.77
C LEU A 186 6.21 -0.76 -5.60
N PHE A 187 6.48 -1.26 -4.40
CA PHE A 187 7.71 -1.99 -4.10
C PHE A 187 7.74 -3.36 -4.79
N ALA A 188 6.60 -4.05 -4.86
CA ALA A 188 6.49 -5.26 -5.66
C ALA A 188 6.74 -4.98 -7.14
N ALA A 189 6.17 -3.90 -7.69
CA ALA A 189 6.34 -3.51 -9.07
C ALA A 189 7.79 -3.13 -9.41
N ASP A 190 8.52 -2.47 -8.50
CA ASP A 190 9.96 -2.18 -8.64
C ASP A 190 10.80 -3.47 -8.78
N ALA A 191 10.34 -4.59 -8.22
CA ALA A 191 10.93 -5.91 -8.38
C ALA A 191 10.33 -6.71 -9.57
N GLY A 192 9.53 -6.08 -10.42
CA GLY A 192 8.84 -6.74 -11.53
C GLY A 192 7.66 -7.62 -11.11
N GLY A 193 7.20 -7.45 -9.88
CA GLY A 193 6.11 -8.19 -9.27
C GLY A 193 4.75 -7.47 -9.37
N VAL A 194 3.75 -8.09 -8.75
CA VAL A 194 2.37 -7.59 -8.70
C VAL A 194 1.76 -7.90 -7.33
N VAL A 195 0.96 -6.99 -6.81
CA VAL A 195 0.09 -7.24 -5.65
C VAL A 195 -1.37 -7.18 -6.09
N ARG A 196 -2.15 -8.14 -5.66
CA ARG A 196 -3.60 -8.22 -5.91
C ARG A 196 -4.35 -8.47 -4.61
N LEU A 197 -5.57 -7.99 -4.54
CA LEU A 197 -6.54 -8.31 -3.50
C LEU A 197 -7.78 -8.92 -4.17
N ALA A 198 -8.32 -9.96 -3.56
CA ALA A 198 -9.56 -10.57 -3.99
C ALA A 198 -10.40 -10.96 -2.77
N GLN A 199 -11.72 -11.02 -2.96
CA GLN A 199 -12.63 -11.51 -1.95
C GLN A 199 -13.37 -12.75 -2.47
N TYR A 200 -13.42 -13.78 -1.64
CA TYR A 200 -14.13 -15.04 -1.90
C TYR A 200 -15.05 -15.37 -0.73
N GLY A 201 -16.32 -14.94 -0.83
CA GLY A 201 -17.26 -15.05 0.28
C GLY A 201 -16.81 -14.23 1.50
N ASP A 202 -16.56 -14.89 2.62
CA ASP A 202 -16.08 -14.28 3.87
C ASP A 202 -14.55 -14.25 4.00
N ARG A 203 -13.81 -14.52 2.90
CA ARG A 203 -12.34 -14.53 2.89
C ARG A 203 -11.79 -13.45 2.00
N VAL A 204 -10.76 -12.80 2.49
CA VAL A 204 -9.92 -11.87 1.73
C VAL A 204 -8.59 -12.55 1.44
N VAL A 205 -8.14 -12.50 0.20
CA VAL A 205 -6.86 -13.04 -0.24
C VAL A 205 -6.01 -11.91 -0.82
N ALA A 206 -4.89 -11.63 -0.17
CA ALA A 206 -3.85 -10.77 -0.72
C ALA A 206 -2.79 -11.65 -1.39
N THR A 207 -2.48 -11.39 -2.65
CA THR A 207 -1.46 -12.12 -3.41
C THR A 207 -0.30 -11.20 -3.73
N LEU A 208 0.90 -11.57 -3.29
CA LEU A 208 2.15 -10.99 -3.77
C LEU A 208 2.82 -11.98 -4.72
N GLU A 209 3.09 -11.54 -5.93
CA GLU A 209 3.69 -12.31 -7.00
C GLU A 209 4.99 -11.63 -7.45
N LEU A 210 6.09 -12.37 -7.46
CA LEU A 210 7.41 -11.89 -7.90
C LEU A 210 7.96 -12.80 -9.01
N PRO A 211 8.75 -12.25 -9.97
CA PRO A 211 9.41 -13.08 -10.95
C PRO A 211 10.49 -13.95 -10.27
N GLU A 212 10.57 -15.21 -10.70
CA GLU A 212 11.68 -16.08 -10.30
C GLU A 212 12.97 -15.60 -10.94
N GLU A 213 14.00 -15.40 -10.12
CA GLU A 213 15.36 -15.18 -10.60
C GLU A 213 15.94 -16.49 -11.11
N ARG A 214 16.20 -16.53 -12.41
CA ARG A 214 16.89 -17.67 -13.04
C ARG A 214 18.37 -17.36 -13.05
N GLY A 215 19.14 -18.13 -12.29
CA GLY A 215 20.59 -18.07 -12.24
C GLY A 215 21.25 -18.41 -13.58
#